data_2e5a211fee5508f0e92b25acd7b69e68
#
_entry.id   2e5a211fee5508f0e92b25acd7b69e68
#
_cell.length_a   1.000
_cell.length_b   1.000
_cell.length_c   1.000
_cell.angle_alpha   90.00
_cell.angle_beta   90.00
_cell.angle_gamma   90.00
#
_symmetry.space_group_name_H-M   'P 1'
#
loop_
_entity.id
_entity.type
_entity.pdbx_description
1 polymer ?
#
loop_
_entity_poly.entity_id
_entity_poly.type
_entity_poly.pdbx_seq_one_letter_code
_entity_poly.pdbx_strand_id
1 'polypeptide(L)'
;MTHAFDMALPATLTHAQATAVAQQLQKTLLSAKETCVLDASALQQFDSSALAVLLGACRTAAQQKLRLQIIGLPKRAMQLAMLYGVSEILAGHSSLPPSP
;
A
#
# COMPACT_ATOMS: atom_id res chain seq x y z
N MET A 1 -2.92 -8.42 22.56
CA MET A 1 -2.11 -8.73 21.40
C MET A 1 -2.17 -7.58 20.41
N THR A 2 -1.03 -7.07 20.05
CA THR A 2 -0.95 -5.93 19.15
C THR A 2 -0.92 -6.38 17.70
N HIS A 3 -1.68 -5.70 16.88
CA HIS A 3 -1.59 -5.91 15.44
C HIS A 3 -0.35 -5.24 14.91
N ALA A 4 0.42 -5.96 14.11
CA ALA A 4 1.51 -5.35 13.37
C ALA A 4 0.97 -4.58 12.17
N PHE A 5 -0.19 -4.97 11.67
CA PHE A 5 -0.81 -4.34 10.49
C PHE A 5 -2.31 -4.64 10.45
N ASP A 6 -3.04 -3.84 9.68
CA ASP A 6 -4.48 -4.04 9.49
C ASP A 6 -4.78 -4.91 8.29
N MET A 7 -3.91 -4.90 7.29
CA MET A 7 -4.03 -5.72 6.10
C MET A 7 -2.63 -5.97 5.52
N ALA A 8 -2.43 -7.18 4.99
CA ALA A 8 -1.21 -7.53 4.29
C ALA A 8 -1.51 -7.70 2.80
N LEU A 9 -0.60 -7.21 1.96
CA LEU A 9 -0.70 -7.46 0.52
C LEU A 9 -0.24 -8.88 0.22
N PRO A 10 -0.80 -9.52 -0.82
CA PRO A 10 -0.36 -10.85 -1.21
C PRO A 10 1.03 -10.81 -1.84
N ALA A 11 1.64 -11.98 -2.00
CA ALA A 11 2.92 -12.09 -2.68
C ALA A 11 2.81 -11.71 -4.15
N THR A 12 1.68 -11.97 -4.77
CA THR A 12 1.44 -11.67 -6.17
C THR A 12 0.32 -10.64 -6.28
N LEU A 13 0.62 -9.51 -6.90
CA LEU A 13 -0.33 -8.45 -7.11
C LEU A 13 -0.12 -7.88 -8.51
N THR A 14 -0.63 -8.62 -9.48
CA THR A 14 -0.64 -8.22 -10.87
C THR A 14 -2.06 -7.86 -11.25
N HIS A 15 -2.27 -7.62 -12.54
CA HIS A 15 -3.60 -7.30 -13.05
C HIS A 15 -4.66 -8.31 -12.60
N ALA A 16 -4.30 -9.58 -12.51
CA ALA A 16 -5.25 -10.64 -12.17
C ALA A 16 -5.80 -10.51 -10.75
N GLN A 17 -5.00 -10.01 -9.80
CA GLN A 17 -5.41 -9.88 -8.40
C GLN A 17 -5.88 -8.48 -8.04
N ALA A 18 -5.66 -7.50 -8.90
CA ALA A 18 -5.80 -6.09 -8.53
C ALA A 18 -7.19 -5.73 -8.03
N THR A 19 -8.24 -6.17 -8.70
CA THR A 19 -9.61 -5.82 -8.32
C THR A 19 -9.96 -6.38 -6.94
N ALA A 20 -9.65 -7.65 -6.69
CA ALA A 20 -9.96 -8.28 -5.42
C ALA A 20 -9.20 -7.63 -4.27
N VAL A 21 -7.92 -7.34 -4.48
CA VAL A 21 -7.10 -6.70 -3.46
C VAL A 21 -7.59 -5.27 -3.21
N ALA A 22 -7.93 -4.54 -4.27
CA ALA A 22 -8.44 -3.18 -4.12
C ALA A 22 -9.74 -3.15 -3.32
N GLN A 23 -10.64 -4.10 -3.56
CA GLN A 23 -11.90 -4.18 -2.82
C GLN A 23 -11.68 -4.49 -1.35
N GLN A 24 -10.78 -5.42 -1.06
CA GLN A 24 -10.45 -5.75 0.32
C GLN A 24 -9.81 -4.58 1.04
N LEU A 25 -8.91 -3.89 0.37
CA LEU A 25 -8.23 -2.72 0.93
C LEU A 25 -9.21 -1.59 1.19
N GLN A 26 -10.16 -1.37 0.27
CA GLN A 26 -11.20 -0.38 0.43
C GLN A 26 -12.01 -0.64 1.70
N LYS A 27 -12.43 -1.90 1.91
CA LYS A 27 -13.18 -2.26 3.11
C LYS A 27 -12.36 -2.03 4.37
N THR A 28 -11.10 -2.37 4.34
CA THR A 28 -10.21 -2.18 5.47
C THR A 28 -10.08 -0.70 5.81
N LEU A 29 -9.90 0.14 4.79
CA LEU A 29 -9.78 1.58 4.99
C LEU A 29 -11.06 2.19 5.53
N LEU A 30 -12.21 1.77 5.01
CA LEU A 30 -13.50 2.30 5.48
C LEU A 30 -13.81 1.89 6.91
N SER A 31 -13.22 0.80 7.39
CA SER A 31 -13.41 0.34 8.76
C SER A 31 -12.42 0.96 9.73
N ALA A 32 -11.35 1.57 9.23
CA ALA A 32 -10.33 2.17 10.07
C ALA A 32 -10.85 3.47 10.68
N LYS A 33 -10.40 3.78 11.89
CA LYS A 33 -10.86 4.99 12.58
C LYS A 33 -9.90 6.15 12.39
N GLU A 34 -8.62 5.94 12.61
CA GLU A 34 -7.62 7.00 12.51
C GLU A 34 -6.45 6.59 11.65
N THR A 35 -5.97 5.38 11.83
CA THR A 35 -4.77 4.88 11.16
C THR A 35 -5.04 3.52 10.55
N CYS A 36 -4.49 3.30 9.37
CA CYS A 36 -4.50 1.99 8.72
C CYS A 36 -3.08 1.64 8.35
N VAL A 37 -2.62 0.47 8.79
CA VAL A 37 -1.28 -0.03 8.48
C VAL A 37 -1.40 -1.13 7.45
N LEU A 38 -0.75 -0.95 6.32
CA LEU A 38 -0.74 -1.90 5.22
C LEU A 38 0.66 -2.51 5.12
N ASP A 39 0.73 -3.82 5.28
CA ASP A 39 2.00 -4.54 5.18
C ASP A 39 2.21 -5.03 3.75
N ALA A 40 3.21 -4.48 3.09
CA ALA A 40 3.58 -4.82 1.72
C ALA A 40 4.80 -5.72 1.64
N SER A 41 5.27 -6.23 2.77
CA SER A 41 6.55 -6.96 2.81
C SER A 41 6.53 -8.30 2.06
N ALA A 42 5.36 -8.91 1.89
CA ALA A 42 5.23 -10.17 1.17
C ALA A 42 5.22 -10.00 -0.35
N LEU A 43 5.08 -8.78 -0.83
CA LEU A 43 4.93 -8.49 -2.26
C LEU A 43 6.17 -8.88 -3.04
N GLN A 44 6.04 -9.81 -3.99
CA GLN A 44 7.15 -10.34 -4.77
C GLN A 44 6.94 -10.20 -6.27
N GLN A 45 5.76 -10.55 -6.75
CA GLN A 45 5.43 -10.46 -8.17
C GLN A 45 4.35 -9.41 -8.34
N PHE A 46 4.67 -8.36 -9.09
CA PHE A 46 3.73 -7.25 -9.27
C PHE A 46 4.04 -6.49 -10.55
N ASP A 47 3.05 -5.77 -11.02
CA ASP A 47 3.17 -4.89 -12.17
C ASP A 47 2.58 -3.53 -11.80
N SER A 48 2.34 -2.69 -12.79
CA SER A 48 1.79 -1.35 -12.55
C SER A 48 0.40 -1.39 -11.90
N SER A 49 -0.31 -2.53 -11.98
CA SER A 49 -1.60 -2.67 -11.30
C SER A 49 -1.44 -2.55 -9.79
N ALA A 50 -0.32 -3.02 -9.24
CA ALA A 50 -0.05 -2.86 -7.81
C ALA A 50 0.05 -1.39 -7.44
N LEU A 51 0.69 -0.59 -8.28
CA LEU A 51 0.79 0.85 -8.04
C LEU A 51 -0.60 1.50 -8.05
N ALA A 52 -1.44 1.09 -9.01
CA ALA A 52 -2.80 1.63 -9.08
C ALA A 52 -3.58 1.31 -7.80
N VAL A 53 -3.43 0.09 -7.28
CA VAL A 53 -4.09 -0.31 -6.03
C VAL A 53 -3.59 0.55 -4.87
N LEU A 54 -2.28 0.73 -4.76
CA LEU A 54 -1.70 1.52 -3.67
C LEU A 54 -2.09 2.99 -3.76
N LEU A 55 -2.11 3.56 -4.97
CA LEU A 55 -2.52 4.95 -5.15
C LEU A 55 -4.00 5.13 -4.83
N GLY A 56 -4.82 4.16 -5.18
CA GLY A 56 -6.23 4.15 -4.81
C GLY A 56 -6.41 4.15 -3.30
N ALA A 57 -5.58 3.38 -2.59
CA ALA A 57 -5.58 3.35 -1.13
C ALA A 57 -5.22 4.71 -0.55
N CYS A 58 -4.20 5.36 -1.10
CA CYS A 58 -3.80 6.69 -0.65
C CYS A 58 -4.94 7.70 -0.84
N ARG A 59 -5.63 7.62 -1.98
CA ARG A 59 -6.76 8.51 -2.26
C ARG A 59 -7.90 8.29 -1.28
N THR A 60 -8.25 7.02 -1.03
CA THR A 60 -9.33 6.69 -0.08
C THR A 60 -8.96 7.15 1.32
N ALA A 61 -7.73 6.94 1.73
CA ALA A 61 -7.27 7.38 3.04
C ALA A 61 -7.42 8.89 3.18
N ALA A 62 -7.04 9.63 2.15
CA ALA A 62 -7.16 11.09 2.18
C ALA A 62 -8.62 11.51 2.29
N GLN A 63 -9.51 10.87 1.55
CA GLN A 63 -10.94 11.17 1.61
C GLN A 63 -11.54 10.88 2.97
N GLN A 64 -11.07 9.83 3.63
CA GLN A 64 -11.55 9.42 4.94
C GLN A 64 -10.78 10.08 6.08
N LYS A 65 -9.81 10.93 5.76
CA LYS A 65 -8.95 11.60 6.74
C LYS A 65 -8.22 10.60 7.63
N LEU A 66 -7.79 9.50 7.02
CA LEU A 66 -7.04 8.46 7.70
C LEU A 66 -5.54 8.65 7.47
N ARG A 67 -4.77 8.21 8.44
CA ARG A 67 -3.33 8.09 8.26
C ARG A 67 -3.05 6.69 7.73
N LEU A 68 -2.65 6.61 6.48
CA LEU A 68 -2.26 5.34 5.87
C LEU A 68 -0.75 5.19 5.98
N GLN A 69 -0.33 4.06 6.52
CA GLN A 69 1.08 3.72 6.66
C GLN A 69 1.33 2.43 5.90
N ILE A 70 2.26 2.47 4.95
CA ILE A 70 2.65 1.31 4.16
C ILE A 70 4.00 0.84 4.67
N ILE A 71 4.06 -0.36 5.22
CA ILE A 71 5.30 -0.90 5.75
C ILE A 71 5.84 -2.00 4.85
N GLY A 72 7.15 -2.12 4.80
CA GLY A 72 7.81 -3.20 4.09
C GLY A 72 7.70 -3.14 2.57
N LEU A 73 7.41 -1.98 1.99
CA LEU A 73 7.28 -1.86 0.54
C LEU A 73 8.61 -2.24 -0.11
N PRO A 74 8.62 -3.22 -1.04
CA PRO A 74 9.86 -3.64 -1.67
C PRO A 74 10.52 -2.51 -2.45
N LYS A 75 11.84 -2.53 -2.47
CA LYS A 75 12.60 -1.52 -3.21
C LYS A 75 12.21 -1.50 -4.68
N ARG A 76 11.97 -2.67 -5.29
CA ARG A 76 11.55 -2.77 -6.68
C ARG A 76 10.21 -2.08 -6.94
N ALA A 77 9.30 -2.14 -5.96
CA ALA A 77 8.01 -1.46 -6.09
C ALA A 77 8.22 0.05 -6.10
N MET A 78 9.10 0.56 -5.24
CA MET A 78 9.40 1.99 -5.23
C MET A 78 10.11 2.41 -6.51
N GLN A 79 10.99 1.56 -7.06
CA GLN A 79 11.64 1.84 -8.33
C GLN A 79 10.63 1.92 -9.47
N LEU A 80 9.65 1.02 -9.47
CA LEU A 80 8.58 1.07 -10.46
C LEU A 80 7.76 2.35 -10.31
N ALA A 81 7.49 2.75 -9.08
CA ALA A 81 6.77 4.00 -8.80
C ALA A 81 7.54 5.21 -9.34
N MET A 82 8.86 5.19 -9.25
CA MET A 82 9.69 6.26 -9.80
C MET A 82 9.53 6.36 -11.31
N LEU A 83 9.49 5.23 -12.00
CA LEU A 83 9.30 5.21 -13.44
C LEU A 83 7.95 5.80 -13.85
N TYR A 84 6.95 5.64 -13.01
CA TYR A 84 5.61 6.17 -13.29
C TYR A 84 5.38 7.57 -12.71
N GLY A 85 6.39 8.13 -12.05
CA GLY A 85 6.30 9.47 -11.50
C GLY A 85 5.43 9.59 -10.26
N VAL A 86 5.21 8.50 -9.53
CA VAL A 86 4.34 8.50 -8.36
C VAL A 86 5.06 8.13 -7.07
N SER A 87 6.39 8.07 -7.11
CA SER A 87 7.16 7.65 -5.94
C SER A 87 6.98 8.58 -4.75
N GLU A 88 6.83 9.88 -4.97
CA GLU A 88 6.67 10.83 -3.87
C GLU A 88 5.38 10.60 -3.11
N ILE A 89 4.31 10.24 -3.81
CA ILE A 89 3.04 9.96 -3.17
C ILE A 89 3.18 8.75 -2.26
N LEU A 90 3.78 7.68 -2.77
CA LEU A 90 3.97 6.46 -1.98
C LEU A 90 4.96 6.68 -0.85
N ALA A 91 6.02 7.46 -1.07
CA ALA A 91 7.00 7.74 -0.03
C ALA A 91 6.36 8.48 1.15
N GLY A 92 5.37 9.33 0.88
CA GLY A 92 4.67 10.05 1.94
C GLY A 92 3.89 9.14 2.87
N HIS A 93 3.53 7.95 2.42
CA HIS A 93 2.81 6.97 3.23
C HIS A 93 3.68 5.79 3.64
N SER A 94 4.87 5.68 3.08
CA SER A 94 5.74 4.54 3.33
C SER A 94 6.55 4.78 4.59
N SER A 95 6.51 3.79 5.51
CA SER A 95 7.33 3.84 6.70
C SER A 95 8.65 3.15 6.35
N LEU A 96 9.66 3.94 6.09
CA LEU A 96 10.99 3.42 5.81
C LEU A 96 11.78 3.35 7.11
N PRO A 97 12.59 2.30 7.29
CA PRO A 97 13.48 2.29 8.43
C PRO A 97 14.43 3.48 8.29
N PRO A 98 14.84 4.08 9.40
CA PRO A 98 15.78 5.18 9.33
C PRO A 98 17.05 4.72 8.63
N SER A 99 17.51 5.55 7.73
CA SER A 99 18.75 5.26 7.02
C SER A 99 19.89 5.20 8.01
N PRO A 100 20.74 4.19 7.88
CA PRO A 100 21.93 4.17 8.71
C PRO A 100 22.84 5.33 8.40
#